data_d0e971e119c72d75ff9d3490f3da0120
#
_entry.id   d0e971e119c72d75ff9d3490f3da0120
#
_cell.length_a   1.000
_cell.length_b   1.000
_cell.length_c   1.000
_cell.angle_alpha   90.00
_cell.angle_beta   90.00
_cell.angle_gamma   90.00
#
_symmetry.space_group_name_H-M   'P 1'
#
loop_
_entity.id
_entity.type
_entity.pdbx_description
1 polymer ?
#
loop_
_entity_poly.entity_id
_entity_poly.type
_entity_poly.pdbx_seq_one_letter_code
_entity_poly.pdbx_strand_id
1 'polypeptide(L)'
;MVRIDDKHFLWYSRVHGTRGKHGYAFETGNTLTQDLQILLDKKYGRAVDWWAFGVLIYQMLLQQSPFRGEDEDEIYDAILADEPLYPIHMPRDSVSILQKLLTREPEMRLGSGPTDAQEIMSHAFFRNINWDDIYHKRVPSPFIPTITSATDTSNFDTEFTSVTPVLTPVQSVLSQAMQEEFRGFSYSADFN
;
A
#
# COMPACT_ATOMS: atom_id res chain seq x y z
N MET A 1 10.77 7.20 -22.60
CA MET A 1 11.09 7.85 -21.33
C MET A 1 9.76 8.35 -20.77
N VAL A 2 8.99 7.47 -20.09
CA VAL A 2 7.84 7.96 -19.34
C VAL A 2 8.42 8.46 -18.04
N ARG A 3 8.53 9.77 -17.91
CA ARG A 3 8.39 10.40 -16.61
C ARG A 3 7.09 9.81 -16.05
N ILE A 4 7.15 9.24 -14.85
CA ILE A 4 5.98 9.28 -13.98
C ILE A 4 5.79 10.78 -13.83
N ASP A 5 4.86 11.33 -14.62
CA ASP A 5 4.63 12.76 -14.62
C ASP A 5 4.18 13.05 -13.18
N ASP A 6 4.85 13.99 -12.52
CA ASP A 6 4.51 14.43 -11.17
C ASP A 6 3.01 14.70 -10.99
N LYS A 7 2.33 14.96 -12.12
CA LYS A 7 0.87 15.11 -12.21
C LYS A 7 0.07 13.81 -11.95
N HIS A 8 0.61 12.63 -12.26
CA HIS A 8 -0.10 11.36 -12.04
C HIS A 8 -0.03 10.91 -10.58
N PHE A 9 1.10 11.15 -9.91
CA PHE A 9 1.22 10.91 -8.48
C PHE A 9 0.38 11.92 -7.68
N LEU A 10 0.37 13.20 -8.08
CA LEU A 10 -0.48 14.24 -7.52
C LEU A 10 -1.97 13.99 -7.76
N TRP A 11 -2.32 13.36 -8.88
CA TRP A 11 -3.71 13.04 -9.21
C TRP A 11 -4.25 11.92 -8.32
N TYR A 12 -3.48 10.86 -8.04
CA TYR A 12 -3.88 9.78 -7.15
C TYR A 12 -4.18 10.29 -5.72
N SER A 13 -3.34 11.16 -5.18
CA SER A 13 -3.60 11.79 -3.88
C SER A 13 -4.75 12.80 -3.91
N ARG A 14 -5.02 13.44 -5.06
CA ARG A 14 -6.07 14.45 -5.21
C ARG A 14 -7.45 13.86 -5.48
N VAL A 15 -7.55 12.74 -6.16
CA VAL A 15 -8.83 12.08 -6.50
C VAL A 15 -9.36 11.25 -5.34
N HIS A 16 -8.49 10.74 -4.49
CA HIS A 16 -8.89 10.01 -3.29
C HIS A 16 -9.10 10.91 -2.05
N GLY A 17 -8.68 12.18 -2.12
CA GLY A 17 -8.98 13.22 -1.12
C GLY A 17 -10.21 14.07 -1.41
N THR A 18 -10.84 13.95 -2.58
CA THR A 18 -12.06 14.69 -2.92
C THR A 18 -13.20 13.74 -3.25
N ARG A 19 -14.29 13.84 -2.50
CA ARG A 19 -15.58 13.21 -2.78
C ARG A 19 -15.98 13.33 -4.26
N GLY A 20 -15.59 12.37 -5.07
CA GLY A 20 -16.28 12.06 -6.32
C GLY A 20 -17.50 11.18 -5.98
N LYS A 21 -18.68 11.52 -6.48
CA LYS A 21 -19.97 10.86 -6.28
C LYS A 21 -20.06 9.46 -6.91
N HIS A 22 -19.01 8.68 -6.88
CA HIS A 22 -19.04 7.25 -7.15
C HIS A 22 -18.12 6.62 -6.11
N GLY A 23 -18.74 6.15 -5.04
CA GLY A 23 -18.11 5.39 -3.98
C GLY A 23 -17.63 4.04 -4.52
N TYR A 24 -16.49 4.06 -5.14
CA TYR A 24 -15.67 2.85 -5.18
C TYR A 24 -14.90 2.84 -3.88
N ALA A 25 -15.54 2.23 -2.92
CA ALA A 25 -15.12 2.19 -1.56
C ALA A 25 -13.73 1.60 -1.43
N PHE A 26 -12.94 2.24 -0.61
CA PHE A 26 -11.75 1.72 0.03
C PHE A 26 -12.01 0.38 0.78
N GLU A 27 -13.27 -0.08 0.83
CA GLU A 27 -13.68 -1.35 1.43
C GLU A 27 -13.20 -2.58 0.64
N THR A 28 -13.00 -2.46 -0.67
CA THR A 28 -12.40 -3.53 -1.49
C THR A 28 -10.86 -3.52 -1.43
N GLY A 29 -10.24 -2.51 -0.82
CA GLY A 29 -8.78 -2.35 -0.76
C GLY A 29 -8.08 -3.52 -0.09
N ASN A 30 -8.72 -4.16 0.87
CA ASN A 30 -8.11 -5.27 1.59
C ASN A 30 -8.09 -6.56 0.76
N THR A 31 -9.17 -6.84 0.03
CA THR A 31 -9.30 -8.01 -0.83
C THR A 31 -8.36 -7.96 -2.04
N LEU A 32 -8.26 -6.79 -2.69
CA LEU A 32 -7.46 -6.60 -3.90
C LEU A 32 -5.95 -6.74 -3.69
N THR A 33 -5.47 -6.47 -2.47
CA THR A 33 -4.07 -6.61 -2.11
C THR A 33 -3.74 -7.98 -1.55
N GLN A 34 -4.74 -8.84 -1.31
CA GLN A 34 -4.50 -10.19 -0.82
C GLN A 34 -3.82 -11.05 -1.88
N ASP A 35 -2.79 -11.75 -1.44
CA ASP A 35 -2.08 -12.72 -2.24
C ASP A 35 -2.85 -14.04 -2.30
N LEU A 36 -2.69 -14.76 -3.40
CA LEU A 36 -3.24 -16.08 -3.61
C LEU A 36 -3.00 -17.05 -2.44
N GLN A 37 -1.83 -16.98 -1.80
CA GLN A 37 -1.51 -17.85 -0.66
C GLN A 37 -2.43 -17.57 0.54
N ILE A 38 -2.74 -16.30 0.78
CA ILE A 38 -3.65 -15.88 1.86
C ILE A 38 -5.07 -16.36 1.53
N LEU A 39 -5.53 -16.16 0.28
CA LEU A 39 -6.86 -16.57 -0.17
C LEU A 39 -7.07 -18.10 -0.08
N LEU A 40 -6.00 -18.87 -0.32
CA LEU A 40 -6.04 -20.33 -0.27
C LEU A 40 -5.68 -20.91 1.12
N ASP A 41 -5.58 -20.07 2.16
CA ASP A 41 -5.19 -20.45 3.53
C ASP A 41 -3.89 -21.28 3.58
N LYS A 42 -2.92 -20.93 2.73
CA LYS A 42 -1.59 -21.55 2.68
C LYS A 42 -0.60 -20.82 3.56
N LYS A 43 0.48 -21.52 3.94
CA LYS A 43 1.61 -20.84 4.60
C LYS A 43 2.18 -19.79 3.67
N TYR A 44 2.34 -18.57 4.17
CA TYR A 44 2.85 -17.44 3.41
C TYR A 44 4.02 -16.76 4.14
N GLY A 45 4.80 -16.00 3.40
CA GLY A 45 5.92 -15.23 3.90
C GLY A 45 5.93 -13.83 3.27
N ARG A 46 7.08 -13.15 3.33
CA ARG A 46 7.24 -11.75 2.86
C ARG A 46 6.84 -11.50 1.40
N ALA A 47 6.82 -12.54 0.58
CA ALA A 47 6.45 -12.41 -0.84
C ALA A 47 5.03 -11.86 -1.05
N VAL A 48 4.12 -12.02 -0.07
CA VAL A 48 2.75 -11.46 -0.16
C VAL A 48 2.77 -9.94 -0.14
N ASP A 49 3.70 -9.32 0.58
CA ASP A 49 3.85 -7.86 0.61
C ASP A 49 4.29 -7.31 -0.76
N TRP A 50 5.11 -8.07 -1.49
CA TRP A 50 5.53 -7.69 -2.84
C TRP A 50 4.42 -7.81 -3.88
N TRP A 51 3.50 -8.75 -3.70
CA TRP A 51 2.25 -8.78 -4.49
C TRP A 51 1.42 -7.52 -4.24
N ALA A 52 1.16 -7.20 -2.98
CA ALA A 52 0.42 -6.00 -2.60
C ALA A 52 1.08 -4.72 -3.16
N PHE A 53 2.41 -4.65 -3.13
CA PHE A 53 3.17 -3.57 -3.75
C PHE A 53 2.97 -3.52 -5.27
N GLY A 54 2.91 -4.66 -5.95
CA GLY A 54 2.58 -4.75 -7.37
C GLY A 54 1.19 -4.21 -7.69
N VAL A 55 0.18 -4.58 -6.89
CA VAL A 55 -1.18 -4.04 -7.01
C VAL A 55 -1.18 -2.52 -6.86
N LEU A 56 -0.47 -1.99 -5.85
CA LEU A 56 -0.36 -0.55 -5.61
C LEU A 56 0.28 0.18 -6.81
N ILE A 57 1.38 -0.33 -7.35
CA ILE A 57 2.01 0.25 -8.55
C ILE A 57 1.05 0.24 -9.74
N TYR A 58 0.33 -0.87 -9.95
CA TYR A 58 -0.66 -0.97 -11.03
C TYR A 58 -1.75 0.09 -10.88
N GLN A 59 -2.31 0.23 -9.68
CA GLN A 59 -3.32 1.25 -9.37
C GLN A 59 -2.81 2.68 -9.58
N MET A 60 -1.58 2.97 -9.15
CA MET A 60 -0.97 4.29 -9.36
C MET A 60 -0.75 4.62 -10.84
N LEU A 61 -0.39 3.63 -11.67
CA LEU A 61 -0.10 3.84 -13.08
C LEU A 61 -1.36 3.86 -13.96
N LEU A 62 -2.37 3.06 -13.63
CA LEU A 62 -3.54 2.84 -14.48
C LEU A 62 -4.85 3.33 -13.85
N GLN A 63 -4.82 3.79 -12.59
CA GLN A 63 -5.98 4.31 -11.85
C GLN A 63 -7.13 3.30 -11.72
N GLN A 64 -6.80 2.03 -11.74
CA GLN A 64 -7.75 0.92 -11.67
C GLN A 64 -7.07 -0.30 -11.08
N SER A 65 -7.86 -1.24 -10.54
CA SER A 65 -7.33 -2.50 -10.05
C SER A 65 -6.83 -3.40 -11.17
N PRO A 66 -5.76 -4.20 -10.94
CA PRO A 66 -5.34 -5.25 -11.87
C PRO A 66 -6.37 -6.38 -11.98
N PHE A 67 -7.14 -6.65 -10.94
CA PHE A 67 -8.16 -7.67 -10.87
C PHE A 67 -9.51 -7.02 -10.55
N ARG A 68 -10.58 -7.45 -11.21
CA ARG A 68 -11.90 -6.83 -11.11
C ARG A 68 -12.99 -7.87 -11.04
N GLY A 69 -14.05 -7.55 -10.35
CA GLY A 69 -15.31 -8.27 -10.26
C GLY A 69 -16.41 -7.33 -9.82
N GLU A 70 -17.66 -7.74 -9.96
CA GLU A 70 -18.83 -7.03 -9.46
C GLU A 70 -19.00 -7.24 -7.95
N ASP A 71 -18.46 -8.34 -7.44
CA ASP A 71 -18.43 -8.68 -6.02
C ASP A 71 -17.07 -9.28 -5.59
N GLU A 72 -16.95 -9.66 -4.33
CA GLU A 72 -15.70 -10.20 -3.77
C GLU A 72 -15.34 -11.57 -4.38
N ASP A 73 -16.32 -12.42 -4.65
CA ASP A 73 -16.10 -13.76 -5.18
C ASP A 73 -15.52 -13.67 -6.60
N GLU A 74 -16.07 -12.79 -7.43
CA GLU A 74 -15.52 -12.53 -8.78
C GLU A 74 -14.11 -11.96 -8.72
N ILE A 75 -13.81 -11.08 -7.75
CA ILE A 75 -12.46 -10.55 -7.56
C ILE A 75 -11.50 -11.67 -7.15
N TYR A 76 -11.92 -12.59 -6.27
CA TYR A 76 -11.13 -13.76 -5.90
C TYR A 76 -10.85 -14.65 -7.10
N ASP A 77 -11.86 -14.95 -7.90
CA ASP A 77 -11.71 -15.75 -9.10
C ASP A 77 -10.75 -15.08 -10.11
N ALA A 78 -10.85 -13.76 -10.27
CA ALA A 78 -9.94 -12.99 -11.10
C ALA A 78 -8.48 -13.04 -10.57
N ILE A 79 -8.25 -12.93 -9.27
CA ILE A 79 -6.91 -13.10 -8.67
C ILE A 79 -6.37 -14.50 -8.93
N LEU A 80 -7.23 -15.51 -8.85
CA LEU A 80 -6.85 -16.91 -9.05
C LEU A 80 -6.50 -17.24 -10.51
N ALA A 81 -7.24 -16.68 -11.47
CA ALA A 81 -7.23 -17.15 -12.85
C ALA A 81 -6.84 -16.10 -13.90
N ASP A 82 -7.12 -14.82 -13.67
CA ASP A 82 -6.98 -13.80 -14.70
C ASP A 82 -5.57 -13.19 -14.75
N GLU A 83 -5.15 -12.79 -15.95
CA GLU A 83 -3.93 -12.00 -16.14
C GLU A 83 -4.27 -10.50 -16.16
N PRO A 84 -3.47 -9.65 -15.44
CA PRO A 84 -3.66 -8.20 -15.49
C PRO A 84 -3.51 -7.66 -16.92
N LEU A 85 -4.36 -6.72 -17.30
CA LEU A 85 -4.33 -6.10 -18.62
C LEU A 85 -3.34 -4.93 -18.65
N TYR A 86 -2.42 -4.95 -19.62
CA TYR A 86 -1.44 -3.90 -19.82
C TYR A 86 -1.75 -3.13 -21.12
N PRO A 87 -2.03 -1.81 -21.05
CA PRO A 87 -2.23 -1.02 -22.27
C PRO A 87 -1.01 -1.06 -23.19
N ILE A 88 -1.23 -1.12 -24.50
CA ILE A 88 -0.15 -1.24 -25.51
C ILE A 88 0.87 -0.08 -25.46
N HIS A 89 0.44 1.08 -24.98
CA HIS A 89 1.30 2.27 -24.83
C HIS A 89 2.08 2.30 -23.49
N MET A 90 1.85 1.32 -22.63
CA MET A 90 2.54 1.26 -21.33
C MET A 90 4.04 1.02 -21.53
N PRO A 91 4.92 1.72 -20.79
CA PRO A 91 6.37 1.53 -20.89
C PRO A 91 6.78 0.11 -20.54
N ARG A 92 7.74 -0.43 -21.27
CA ARG A 92 8.22 -1.79 -21.07
C ARG A 92 8.70 -2.07 -19.65
N ASP A 93 9.37 -1.09 -19.01
CA ASP A 93 9.86 -1.26 -17.65
C ASP A 93 8.72 -1.32 -16.62
N SER A 94 7.64 -0.55 -16.87
CA SER A 94 6.42 -0.60 -16.05
C SER A 94 5.70 -1.94 -16.18
N VAL A 95 5.55 -2.46 -17.40
CA VAL A 95 4.99 -3.79 -17.64
C VAL A 95 5.85 -4.85 -16.98
N SER A 96 7.18 -4.76 -17.14
CA SER A 96 8.12 -5.73 -16.60
C SER A 96 8.07 -5.84 -15.09
N ILE A 97 8.06 -4.72 -14.37
CA ILE A 97 8.01 -4.76 -12.89
C ILE A 97 6.67 -5.31 -12.40
N LEU A 98 5.56 -4.91 -13.03
CA LEU A 98 4.24 -5.40 -12.67
C LEU A 98 4.10 -6.91 -12.90
N GLN A 99 4.51 -7.42 -14.06
CA GLN A 99 4.50 -8.85 -14.34
C GLN A 99 5.30 -9.65 -13.31
N LYS A 100 6.45 -9.13 -12.88
CA LYS A 100 7.32 -9.80 -11.91
C LYS A 100 6.79 -9.74 -10.48
N LEU A 101 6.11 -8.64 -10.09
CA LEU A 101 5.51 -8.50 -8.77
C LEU A 101 4.16 -9.23 -8.68
N LEU A 102 3.38 -9.27 -9.76
CA LEU A 102 2.09 -9.96 -9.84
C LEU A 102 2.25 -11.41 -10.36
N THR A 103 3.41 -12.01 -10.15
CA THR A 103 3.64 -13.44 -10.38
C THR A 103 2.96 -14.24 -9.27
N ARG A 104 2.08 -15.20 -9.64
CA ARG A 104 1.31 -15.99 -8.66
C ARG A 104 2.17 -16.90 -7.80
N GLU A 105 3.20 -17.52 -8.40
CA GLU A 105 4.15 -18.36 -7.67
C GLU A 105 5.07 -17.50 -6.80
N PRO A 106 4.93 -17.54 -5.45
CA PRO A 106 5.66 -16.65 -4.57
C PRO A 106 7.18 -16.76 -4.69
N GLU A 107 7.69 -17.96 -4.93
CA GLU A 107 9.13 -18.22 -5.05
C GLU A 107 9.73 -17.60 -6.33
N MET A 108 8.89 -17.36 -7.34
CA MET A 108 9.29 -16.74 -8.62
C MET A 108 9.06 -15.23 -8.65
N ARG A 109 8.38 -14.71 -7.64
CA ARG A 109 8.03 -13.29 -7.54
C ARG A 109 9.26 -12.44 -7.25
N LEU A 110 9.36 -11.28 -7.88
CA LEU A 110 10.41 -10.31 -7.62
C LEU A 110 10.40 -9.87 -6.15
N GLY A 111 11.55 -9.92 -5.48
CA GLY A 111 11.71 -9.64 -4.06
C GLY A 111 11.61 -10.88 -3.16
N SER A 112 11.32 -12.07 -3.70
CA SER A 112 11.28 -13.31 -2.91
C SER A 112 12.64 -13.91 -2.64
N GLY A 113 13.66 -13.51 -3.38
CA GLY A 113 15.03 -13.96 -3.21
C GLY A 113 15.67 -13.46 -1.91
N PRO A 114 16.90 -13.91 -1.63
CA PRO A 114 17.58 -13.62 -0.37
C PRO A 114 17.88 -12.13 -0.17
N THR A 115 17.96 -11.35 -1.25
CA THR A 115 18.23 -9.89 -1.20
C THR A 115 16.99 -9.04 -1.10
N ASP A 116 15.79 -9.65 -1.11
CA ASP A 116 14.50 -9.02 -0.77
C ASP A 116 14.27 -7.70 -1.54
N ALA A 117 14.02 -6.60 -0.86
CA ALA A 117 13.79 -5.29 -1.44
C ALA A 117 14.88 -4.85 -2.44
N GLN A 118 16.12 -5.30 -2.27
CA GLN A 118 17.22 -4.92 -3.15
C GLN A 118 17.01 -5.38 -4.60
N GLU A 119 16.35 -6.52 -4.81
CA GLU A 119 15.97 -6.99 -6.15
C GLU A 119 15.03 -6.00 -6.83
N ILE A 120 14.05 -5.51 -6.08
CA ILE A 120 13.06 -4.54 -6.58
C ILE A 120 13.73 -3.19 -6.85
N MET A 121 14.52 -2.69 -5.90
CA MET A 121 15.24 -1.42 -6.03
C MET A 121 16.18 -1.40 -7.26
N SER A 122 16.72 -2.56 -7.62
CA SER A 122 17.64 -2.72 -8.77
C SER A 122 16.90 -2.87 -10.10
N HIS A 123 15.56 -2.99 -10.10
CA HIS A 123 14.80 -3.15 -11.34
C HIS A 123 14.86 -1.88 -12.20
N ALA A 124 14.87 -2.05 -13.53
CA ALA A 124 14.98 -0.96 -14.50
C ALA A 124 13.89 0.12 -14.35
N PHE A 125 12.75 -0.22 -13.78
CA PHE A 125 11.68 0.74 -13.46
C PHE A 125 12.18 1.86 -12.53
N PHE A 126 13.08 1.55 -11.60
CA PHE A 126 13.63 2.48 -10.63
C PHE A 126 15.00 3.04 -10.99
N ARG A 127 15.48 2.87 -12.23
CA ARG A 127 16.85 3.26 -12.64
C ARG A 127 17.22 4.72 -12.36
N ASN A 128 16.22 5.61 -12.29
CA ASN A 128 16.43 7.04 -12.07
C ASN A 128 16.26 7.46 -10.60
N ILE A 129 16.08 6.50 -9.70
CA ILE A 129 15.90 6.75 -8.28
C ILE A 129 17.25 6.59 -7.57
N ASN A 130 17.68 7.63 -6.89
CA ASN A 130 18.76 7.53 -5.91
C ASN A 130 18.13 7.20 -4.54
N TRP A 131 18.22 5.95 -4.15
CA TRP A 131 17.58 5.46 -2.92
C TRP A 131 18.16 6.09 -1.66
N ASP A 132 19.46 6.40 -1.65
CA ASP A 132 20.10 7.06 -0.52
C ASP A 132 19.56 8.50 -0.33
N ASP A 133 19.34 9.22 -1.42
CA ASP A 133 18.73 10.54 -1.37
C ASP A 133 17.26 10.50 -0.91
N ILE A 134 16.50 9.49 -1.35
CA ILE A 134 15.13 9.29 -0.89
C ILE A 134 15.12 8.96 0.61
N TYR A 135 15.94 8.00 1.04
CA TYR A 135 16.02 7.57 2.44
C TYR A 135 16.37 8.74 3.38
N HIS A 136 17.31 9.59 2.98
CA HIS A 136 17.72 10.75 3.76
C HIS A 136 16.88 12.01 3.50
N LYS A 137 15.76 11.89 2.77
CA LYS A 137 14.85 13.01 2.44
C LYS A 137 15.56 14.20 1.77
N ARG A 138 16.59 13.94 0.96
CA ARG A 138 17.32 14.99 0.21
C ARG A 138 16.61 15.40 -1.07
N VAL A 139 15.66 14.59 -1.54
CA VAL A 139 14.82 14.92 -2.69
C VAL A 139 13.55 15.60 -2.19
N PRO A 140 13.20 16.79 -2.67
CA PRO A 140 11.96 17.45 -2.30
C PRO A 140 10.76 16.61 -2.74
N SER A 141 9.74 16.51 -1.87
CA SER A 141 8.49 15.83 -2.21
C SER A 141 7.78 16.58 -3.34
N PRO A 142 7.29 15.89 -4.39
CA PRO A 142 6.50 16.52 -5.45
C PRO A 142 5.15 17.05 -4.95
N PHE A 143 4.66 16.53 -3.82
CA PHE A 143 3.47 17.00 -3.14
C PHE A 143 3.78 17.28 -1.68
N ILE A 144 3.45 18.48 -1.25
CA ILE A 144 3.54 18.91 0.15
C ILE A 144 2.15 19.38 0.55
N PRO A 145 1.49 18.73 1.54
CA PRO A 145 0.19 19.17 2.00
C PRO A 145 0.29 20.56 2.64
N THR A 146 -0.72 21.40 2.43
CA THR A 146 -0.81 22.69 3.11
C THR A 146 -1.21 22.44 4.56
N ILE A 147 -0.35 22.86 5.48
CA ILE A 147 -0.58 22.76 6.93
C ILE A 147 -0.40 24.17 7.51
N THR A 148 -1.44 24.71 8.15
CA THR A 148 -1.46 26.07 8.68
C THR A 148 -1.00 26.16 10.14
N SER A 149 -1.12 25.07 10.89
CA SER A 149 -0.69 24.99 12.29
C SER A 149 -0.41 23.54 12.69
N ALA A 150 0.22 23.33 13.83
CA ALA A 150 0.50 21.99 14.38
C ALA A 150 -0.76 21.16 14.69
N THR A 151 -1.92 21.82 14.81
CA THR A 151 -3.22 21.19 15.08
C THR A 151 -4.17 21.28 13.90
N ASP A 152 -3.65 21.60 12.71
CA ASP A 152 -4.47 21.71 11.50
C ASP A 152 -4.95 20.32 11.05
N THR A 153 -6.27 20.17 11.01
CA THR A 153 -6.95 18.93 10.58
C THR A 153 -7.60 19.04 9.21
N SER A 154 -7.31 20.11 8.45
CA SER A 154 -7.96 20.38 7.15
C SER A 154 -7.72 19.31 6.08
N ASN A 155 -6.65 18.51 6.21
CA ASN A 155 -6.34 17.41 5.33
C ASN A 155 -7.01 16.08 5.71
N PHE A 156 -7.84 16.06 6.76
CA PHE A 156 -8.59 14.89 7.22
C PHE A 156 -10.08 15.08 6.96
N ASP A 157 -10.81 13.97 6.77
CA ASP A 157 -12.25 14.04 6.58
C ASP A 157 -12.93 14.56 7.87
N THR A 158 -13.94 15.42 7.68
CA THR A 158 -14.71 16.00 8.77
C THR A 158 -15.50 14.95 9.55
N GLU A 159 -15.79 13.80 8.98
CA GLU A 159 -16.39 12.66 9.68
C GLU A 159 -15.54 12.26 10.89
N PHE A 160 -14.21 12.26 10.76
CA PHE A 160 -13.29 11.93 11.85
C PHE A 160 -12.96 13.13 12.73
N THR A 161 -12.79 14.32 12.14
CA THR A 161 -12.32 15.50 12.88
C THR A 161 -13.40 16.17 13.70
N SER A 162 -14.68 15.93 13.40
CA SER A 162 -15.82 16.47 14.17
C SER A 162 -16.18 15.62 15.41
N VAL A 163 -15.64 14.42 15.52
CA VAL A 163 -15.90 13.53 16.67
C VAL A 163 -15.17 14.04 17.90
N THR A 164 -15.88 14.21 19.00
CA THR A 164 -15.25 14.54 20.29
C THR A 164 -14.42 13.35 20.77
N PRO A 165 -13.09 13.52 20.97
CA PRO A 165 -12.27 12.43 21.44
C PRO A 165 -12.66 12.03 22.86
N VAL A 166 -12.94 10.75 23.06
CA VAL A 166 -13.23 10.17 24.37
C VAL A 166 -12.36 8.93 24.56
N LEU A 167 -11.87 8.74 25.78
CA LEU A 167 -11.16 7.50 26.08
C LEU A 167 -12.14 6.34 26.09
N THR A 168 -11.76 5.23 25.45
CA THR A 168 -12.56 4.01 25.49
C THR A 168 -12.70 3.55 26.95
N PRO A 169 -13.93 3.32 27.46
CA PRO A 169 -14.11 2.83 28.80
C PRO A 169 -13.43 1.47 28.98
N VAL A 170 -12.66 1.32 30.05
CA VAL A 170 -12.06 0.04 30.41
C VAL A 170 -13.14 -0.80 31.11
N GLN A 171 -13.61 -1.85 30.43
CA GLN A 171 -14.66 -2.73 30.94
C GLN A 171 -14.16 -3.77 31.92
N SER A 172 -12.86 -4.08 31.89
CA SER A 172 -12.25 -5.06 32.81
C SER A 172 -10.81 -4.65 33.15
N VAL A 173 -10.38 -4.99 34.34
CA VAL A 173 -8.98 -4.80 34.77
C VAL A 173 -8.23 -6.11 34.55
N LEU A 174 -7.06 -6.04 33.95
CA LEU A 174 -6.18 -7.20 33.80
C LEU A 174 -5.81 -7.78 35.17
N SER A 175 -5.95 -9.08 35.32
CA SER A 175 -5.46 -9.78 36.50
C SER A 175 -3.93 -9.69 36.58
N GLN A 176 -3.37 -9.87 37.78
CA GLN A 176 -1.91 -9.83 37.92
C GLN A 176 -1.18 -10.88 37.10
N ALA A 177 -1.80 -12.05 36.89
CA ALA A 177 -1.25 -13.10 36.02
C ALA A 177 -1.20 -12.64 34.55
N MET A 178 -2.28 -11.99 34.06
CA MET A 178 -2.31 -11.45 32.70
C MET A 178 -1.31 -10.29 32.54
N GLN A 179 -1.14 -9.44 33.56
CA GLN A 179 -0.15 -8.37 33.53
C GLN A 179 1.28 -8.92 33.41
N GLU A 180 1.55 -10.06 34.04
CA GLU A 180 2.84 -10.70 34.00
C GLU A 180 3.21 -11.20 32.59
N GLU A 181 2.24 -11.62 31.79
CA GLU A 181 2.44 -12.00 30.38
C GLU A 181 2.92 -10.84 29.51
N PHE A 182 2.65 -9.61 29.92
CA PHE A 182 3.13 -8.39 29.26
C PHE A 182 4.41 -7.81 29.86
N ARG A 183 5.11 -8.57 30.73
CA ARG A 183 6.37 -8.11 31.31
C ARG A 183 7.40 -7.78 30.23
N GLY A 184 7.94 -6.56 30.25
CA GLY A 184 8.92 -6.07 29.28
C GLY A 184 8.31 -5.53 27.99
N PHE A 185 6.99 -5.54 27.83
CA PHE A 185 6.32 -4.95 26.68
C PHE A 185 6.28 -3.42 26.75
N SER A 186 6.14 -2.86 27.94
CA SER A 186 6.06 -1.41 28.12
C SER A 186 7.44 -0.76 27.93
N TYR A 187 7.46 0.26 27.10
CA TYR A 187 8.63 1.12 26.87
C TYR A 187 8.24 2.58 27.03
N SER A 188 9.02 3.33 27.80
CA SER A 188 8.94 4.80 27.85
C SER A 188 10.30 5.38 27.52
N ALA A 189 10.35 6.35 26.60
CA ALA A 189 11.55 7.14 26.34
C ALA A 189 11.37 8.52 26.98
N ASP A 190 12.40 8.98 27.69
CA ASP A 190 12.45 10.37 28.13
C ASP A 190 12.78 11.23 26.90
N PHE A 191 11.80 11.95 26.40
CA PHE A 191 12.01 12.98 25.39
C PHE A 191 12.47 14.25 26.10
N ASN A 192 13.79 14.45 26.15
CA ASN A 192 14.41 15.71 26.54
C ASN A 192 14.45 16.68 25.35
#